data_5aa10979243262b32b92752385d28441
#
_entry.id   5aa10979243262b32b92752385d28441
#
_cell.length_a   1.000
_cell.length_b   1.000
_cell.length_c   1.000
_cell.angle_alpha   90.00
_cell.angle_beta   90.00
_cell.angle_gamma   90.00
#
_symmetry.space_group_name_H-M   'P 1'
#
loop_
_entity.id
_entity.type
_entity.pdbx_description
1 polymer ?
#
loop_
_entity_poly.entity_id
_entity_poly.type
_entity_poly.pdbx_seq_one_letter_code
_entity_poly.pdbx_strand_id
1 'polypeptide(L)'
;IKSSGIMSTLNNKTREICLIGILSAVNIASRVALQALPNFKPVTSIIIISVLLFGLSFGIKLTVVTTIASNMILGMGTWTIFQILSWVVICLFTQCISDFYKKINKEPPLFLMAIYAFLMGYVFGFIVSLEQLIIGGPVWFGIYYAQGLLFDTFHAIGNFVFYLLCAPILMRLFKKEMSQYMKDYYK
;
A
#
# COMPACT_ATOMS: atom_id res chain seq x y z
N ILE A 1 9.53 -19.89 33.25
CA ILE A 1 9.76 -18.47 32.83
C ILE A 1 9.95 -18.32 31.30
N LYS A 2 10.31 -19.40 30.56
CA LYS A 2 10.45 -19.36 29.07
C LYS A 2 9.13 -19.44 28.30
N SER A 3 8.04 -19.88 28.91
CA SER A 3 6.76 -20.13 28.22
C SER A 3 5.97 -18.83 27.91
N SER A 4 6.09 -17.81 28.74
CA SER A 4 5.38 -16.54 28.52
C SER A 4 5.89 -15.75 27.30
N GLY A 5 7.18 -15.80 27.02
CA GLY A 5 7.79 -15.14 25.86
C GLY A 5 7.39 -15.77 24.52
N ILE A 6 7.31 -17.10 24.47
CA ILE A 6 6.89 -17.83 23.25
C ILE A 6 5.40 -17.58 22.97
N MET A 7 4.57 -17.55 24.00
CA MET A 7 3.13 -17.32 23.86
C MET A 7 2.82 -15.89 23.43
N SER A 8 3.58 -14.90 23.90
CA SER A 8 3.45 -13.50 23.46
C SER A 8 3.86 -13.30 21.99
N THR A 9 4.95 -13.92 21.55
CA THR A 9 5.42 -13.85 20.17
C THR A 9 4.50 -14.56 19.17
N LEU A 10 3.92 -15.70 19.56
CA LEU A 10 2.91 -16.39 18.76
C LEU A 10 1.64 -15.55 18.61
N ASN A 11 1.18 -14.91 19.70
CA ASN A 11 0.03 -14.02 19.65
C ASN A 11 0.24 -12.82 18.70
N ASN A 12 1.44 -12.26 18.68
CA ASN A 12 1.78 -11.13 17.80
C ASN A 12 1.82 -11.54 16.32
N LYS A 13 2.39 -12.69 15.99
CA LYS A 13 2.38 -13.20 14.61
C LYS A 13 0.97 -13.51 14.11
N THR A 14 0.15 -14.15 14.95
CA THR A 14 -1.25 -14.44 14.63
C THR A 14 -2.03 -13.15 14.37
N ARG A 15 -1.82 -12.13 15.19
CA ARG A 15 -2.45 -10.82 15.06
C ARG A 15 -2.03 -10.10 13.77
N GLU A 16 -0.74 -10.13 13.43
CA GLU A 16 -0.23 -9.59 12.17
C GLU A 16 -0.90 -10.28 10.96
N ILE A 17 -0.97 -11.60 10.96
CA ILE A 17 -1.63 -12.38 9.90
C ILE A 17 -3.11 -12.02 9.78
N CYS A 18 -3.83 -11.91 10.89
CA CYS A 18 -5.23 -11.50 10.90
C CYS A 18 -5.42 -10.08 10.33
N LEU A 19 -4.58 -9.12 10.72
CA LEU A 19 -4.65 -7.75 10.22
C LEU A 19 -4.35 -7.68 8.71
N ILE A 20 -3.32 -8.39 8.24
CA ILE A 20 -3.03 -8.51 6.81
C ILE A 20 -4.23 -9.13 6.08
N GLY A 21 -4.81 -10.19 6.62
CA GLY A 21 -5.98 -10.84 6.04
C GLY A 21 -7.17 -9.90 5.89
N ILE A 22 -7.52 -9.17 6.95
CA ILE A 22 -8.63 -8.20 6.95
C ILE A 22 -8.38 -7.06 5.97
N LEU A 23 -7.20 -6.43 6.01
CA LEU A 23 -6.88 -5.31 5.13
C LEU A 23 -6.75 -5.75 3.67
N SER A 24 -6.23 -6.95 3.41
CA SER A 24 -6.21 -7.52 2.07
C SER A 24 -7.63 -7.79 1.57
N ALA A 25 -8.52 -8.33 2.40
CA ALA A 25 -9.91 -8.56 2.02
C ALA A 25 -10.63 -7.26 1.64
N VAL A 26 -10.42 -6.18 2.40
CA VAL A 26 -10.95 -4.84 2.08
C VAL A 26 -10.40 -4.35 0.74
N ASN A 27 -9.09 -4.48 0.52
CA ASN A 27 -8.45 -4.10 -0.73
C ASN A 27 -8.99 -4.90 -1.92
N ILE A 28 -9.10 -6.23 -1.79
CA ILE A 28 -9.61 -7.12 -2.84
C ILE A 28 -11.06 -6.77 -3.16
N ALA A 29 -11.91 -6.65 -2.15
CA ALA A 29 -13.31 -6.29 -2.31
C ALA A 29 -13.46 -4.93 -3.01
N SER A 30 -12.66 -3.93 -2.64
CA SER A 30 -12.67 -2.62 -3.28
C SER A 30 -12.21 -2.68 -4.75
N ARG A 31 -11.20 -3.50 -5.07
CA ARG A 31 -10.73 -3.69 -6.46
C ARG A 31 -11.81 -4.31 -7.35
N VAL A 32 -12.54 -5.28 -6.81
CA VAL A 32 -13.65 -5.95 -7.53
C VAL A 32 -14.86 -5.03 -7.65
N ALA A 33 -15.31 -4.42 -6.54
CA ALA A 33 -16.48 -3.56 -6.51
C ALA A 33 -16.34 -2.29 -7.39
N LEU A 34 -15.12 -1.72 -7.42
CA LEU A 34 -14.82 -0.51 -8.18
C LEU A 34 -14.17 -0.82 -9.55
N GLN A 35 -14.36 -2.04 -10.08
CA GLN A 35 -13.76 -2.44 -11.35
C GLN A 35 -14.20 -1.56 -12.52
N ALA A 36 -15.44 -1.09 -12.51
CA ALA A 36 -15.99 -0.19 -13.54
C ALA A 36 -15.36 1.21 -13.54
N LEU A 37 -14.74 1.63 -12.42
CA LEU A 37 -14.06 2.92 -12.33
C LEU A 37 -12.59 2.75 -12.70
N PRO A 38 -12.08 3.49 -13.70
CA PRO A 38 -10.71 3.36 -14.14
C PRO A 38 -9.75 3.82 -13.01
N ASN A 39 -8.99 2.86 -12.46
CA ASN A 39 -7.96 3.07 -11.41
C ASN A 39 -8.37 3.84 -10.14
N PHE A 40 -9.65 4.14 -9.94
CA PHE A 40 -10.15 4.85 -8.76
C PHE A 40 -10.43 3.85 -7.62
N LYS A 41 -9.38 3.53 -6.82
CA LYS A 41 -9.41 2.46 -5.80
C LYS A 41 -8.61 2.86 -4.56
N PRO A 42 -9.00 2.40 -3.35
CA PRO A 42 -8.33 2.79 -2.08
C PRO A 42 -7.02 2.07 -1.80
N VAL A 43 -6.60 1.11 -2.63
CA VAL A 43 -5.51 0.16 -2.34
C VAL A 43 -4.20 0.87 -1.94
N THR A 44 -3.74 1.82 -2.76
CA THR A 44 -2.50 2.56 -2.49
C THR A 44 -2.59 3.34 -1.17
N SER A 45 -3.73 3.98 -0.91
CA SER A 45 -3.95 4.72 0.34
C SER A 45 -3.91 3.80 1.56
N ILE A 46 -4.56 2.64 1.49
CA ILE A 46 -4.54 1.64 2.56
C ILE A 46 -3.13 1.09 2.79
N ILE A 47 -2.35 0.84 1.73
CA ILE A 47 -0.95 0.41 1.85
C ILE A 47 -0.11 1.49 2.52
N ILE A 48 -0.20 2.76 2.09
CA ILE A 48 0.53 3.89 2.68
C ILE A 48 0.19 4.00 4.18
N ILE A 49 -1.09 4.00 4.54
CA ILE A 49 -1.55 4.08 5.93
C ILE A 49 -0.99 2.89 6.73
N SER A 50 -1.00 1.69 6.16
CA SER A 50 -0.50 0.48 6.81
C SER A 50 1.00 0.55 7.09
N VAL A 51 1.80 1.12 6.17
CA VAL A 51 3.25 1.33 6.41
C VAL A 51 3.47 2.34 7.52
N LEU A 52 2.70 3.44 7.56
CA LEU A 52 2.80 4.44 8.64
C LEU A 52 2.45 3.85 10.01
N LEU A 53 1.48 2.93 10.07
CA LEU A 53 1.02 2.31 11.31
C LEU A 53 1.90 1.14 11.76
N PHE A 54 2.25 0.24 10.85
CA PHE A 54 2.84 -1.07 11.17
C PHE A 54 4.25 -1.27 10.58
N GLY A 55 4.73 -0.33 9.79
CA GLY A 55 6.07 -0.36 9.20
C GLY A 55 6.17 -1.09 7.87
N LEU A 56 7.38 -1.04 7.29
CA LEU A 56 7.70 -1.51 5.94
C LEU A 56 7.36 -2.99 5.71
N SER A 57 7.77 -3.87 6.62
CA SER A 57 7.57 -5.31 6.48
C SER A 57 6.09 -5.69 6.36
N PHE A 58 5.24 -5.04 7.16
CA PHE A 58 3.79 -5.22 7.09
C PHE A 58 3.23 -4.74 5.75
N GLY A 59 3.62 -3.54 5.30
CA GLY A 59 3.18 -2.96 4.03
C GLY A 59 3.54 -3.85 2.82
N ILE A 60 4.75 -4.42 2.80
CA ILE A 60 5.18 -5.34 1.73
C ILE A 60 4.34 -6.63 1.75
N LYS A 61 4.13 -7.24 2.91
CA LYS A 61 3.29 -8.45 3.04
C LYS A 61 1.86 -8.18 2.58
N LEU A 62 1.27 -7.06 3.03
CA LEU A 62 -0.06 -6.63 2.61
C LEU A 62 -0.14 -6.43 1.08
N THR A 63 0.87 -5.80 0.49
CA THR A 63 0.98 -5.60 -0.95
C THR A 63 0.97 -6.92 -1.71
N VAL A 64 1.84 -7.86 -1.33
CA VAL A 64 1.97 -9.15 -2.02
C VAL A 64 0.66 -9.94 -1.93
N VAL A 65 0.09 -10.08 -0.73
CA VAL A 65 -1.16 -10.82 -0.51
C VAL A 65 -2.31 -10.19 -1.30
N THR A 66 -2.48 -8.86 -1.19
CA THR A 66 -3.53 -8.13 -1.91
C THR A 66 -3.41 -8.31 -3.42
N THR A 67 -2.20 -8.14 -3.97
CA THR A 67 -1.99 -8.16 -5.42
C THR A 67 -2.22 -9.54 -5.98
N ILE A 68 -1.62 -10.57 -5.39
CA ILE A 68 -1.78 -11.95 -5.86
C ILE A 68 -3.25 -12.38 -5.77
N ALA A 69 -3.87 -12.24 -4.60
CA ALA A 69 -5.23 -12.71 -4.39
C ALA A 69 -6.26 -11.95 -5.26
N SER A 70 -6.10 -10.62 -5.42
CA SER A 70 -7.01 -9.87 -6.30
C SER A 70 -6.79 -10.18 -7.78
N ASN A 71 -5.54 -10.40 -8.23
CA ASN A 71 -5.26 -10.73 -9.61
C ASN A 71 -5.68 -12.16 -9.97
N MET A 72 -5.75 -13.09 -9.01
CA MET A 72 -6.40 -14.40 -9.24
C MET A 72 -7.87 -14.26 -9.63
N ILE A 73 -8.55 -13.21 -9.15
CA ILE A 73 -9.96 -12.94 -9.47
C ILE A 73 -10.09 -12.08 -10.73
N LEU A 74 -9.25 -11.04 -10.85
CA LEU A 74 -9.35 -10.00 -11.90
C LEU A 74 -8.54 -10.33 -13.16
N GLY A 75 -7.71 -11.36 -13.12
CA GLY A 75 -6.78 -11.77 -14.16
C GLY A 75 -5.32 -11.61 -13.74
N MET A 76 -4.53 -12.66 -13.95
CA MET A 76 -3.08 -12.66 -13.73
C MET A 76 -2.33 -12.49 -15.03
N GLY A 77 -1.22 -11.77 -14.99
CA GLY A 77 -0.29 -11.59 -16.10
C GLY A 77 1.04 -11.04 -15.63
N THR A 78 1.93 -10.73 -16.57
CA THR A 78 3.25 -10.15 -16.30
C THR A 78 3.17 -8.83 -15.54
N TRP A 79 2.11 -8.05 -15.78
CA TRP A 79 1.80 -6.82 -15.03
C TRP A 79 1.69 -7.01 -13.52
N THR A 80 1.38 -8.23 -13.04
CA THR A 80 1.28 -8.52 -11.60
C THR A 80 2.60 -8.26 -10.88
N ILE A 81 3.72 -8.60 -11.52
CA ILE A 81 5.07 -8.36 -10.97
C ILE A 81 5.32 -6.85 -10.85
N PHE A 82 4.99 -6.08 -11.89
CA PHE A 82 5.17 -4.62 -11.90
C PHE A 82 4.24 -3.91 -10.92
N GLN A 83 3.03 -4.42 -10.70
CA GLN A 83 2.13 -3.92 -9.66
C GLN A 83 2.73 -4.12 -8.26
N ILE A 84 3.26 -5.33 -7.96
CA ILE A 84 3.92 -5.59 -6.68
C ILE A 84 5.13 -4.66 -6.53
N LEU A 85 5.97 -4.56 -7.55
CA LEU A 85 7.15 -3.68 -7.54
C LEU A 85 6.76 -2.22 -7.27
N SER A 86 5.72 -1.72 -7.95
CA SER A 86 5.21 -0.35 -7.76
C SER A 86 4.82 -0.08 -6.31
N TRP A 87 4.02 -0.96 -5.72
CA TRP A 87 3.60 -0.77 -4.33
C TRP A 87 4.73 -1.00 -3.33
N VAL A 88 5.71 -1.88 -3.62
CA VAL A 88 6.92 -2.03 -2.78
C VAL A 88 7.73 -0.74 -2.80
N VAL A 89 7.93 -0.11 -3.95
CA VAL A 89 8.61 1.19 -4.06
C VAL A 89 7.85 2.27 -3.26
N ILE A 90 6.52 2.29 -3.35
CA ILE A 90 5.68 3.20 -2.55
C ILE A 90 5.85 2.92 -1.05
N CYS A 91 5.91 1.65 -0.62
CA CYS A 91 6.18 1.29 0.77
C CYS A 91 7.55 1.82 1.24
N LEU A 92 8.60 1.71 0.41
CA LEU A 92 9.94 2.23 0.74
C LEU A 92 9.92 3.75 0.93
N PHE A 93 9.34 4.50 -0.01
CA PHE A 93 9.20 5.96 0.13
C PHE A 93 8.38 6.35 1.36
N THR A 94 7.28 5.64 1.62
CA THR A 94 6.46 5.87 2.81
C THR A 94 7.23 5.61 4.09
N GLN A 95 8.05 4.55 4.13
CA GLN A 95 8.90 4.27 5.29
C GLN A 95 9.94 5.38 5.52
N CYS A 96 10.58 5.89 4.47
CA CYS A 96 11.51 7.02 4.60
C CYS A 96 10.81 8.25 5.20
N ILE A 97 9.60 8.57 4.75
CA ILE A 97 8.79 9.66 5.31
C ILE A 97 8.47 9.38 6.79
N SER A 98 8.02 8.17 7.12
CA SER A 98 7.71 7.75 8.49
C SER A 98 8.92 7.95 9.41
N ASP A 99 10.09 7.49 8.98
CA ASP A 99 11.32 7.58 9.76
C ASP A 99 11.80 9.04 9.95
N PHE A 100 11.62 9.88 8.92
CA PHE A 100 11.88 11.31 9.04
C PHE A 100 10.98 11.96 10.10
N TYR A 101 9.67 11.72 10.06
CA TYR A 101 8.73 12.29 11.03
C TYR A 101 8.97 11.77 12.46
N LYS A 102 9.33 10.49 12.60
CA LYS A 102 9.73 9.91 13.89
C LYS A 102 10.96 10.62 14.49
N LYS A 103 11.98 10.91 13.67
CA LYS A 103 13.20 11.64 14.13
C LYS A 103 12.91 13.02 14.69
N ILE A 104 11.92 13.72 14.14
CA ILE A 104 11.50 15.04 14.62
C ILE A 104 10.35 15.00 15.65
N ASN A 105 9.99 13.81 16.15
CA ASN A 105 8.90 13.58 17.10
C ASN A 105 7.56 14.21 16.68
N LYS A 106 7.23 14.14 15.38
CA LYS A 106 5.97 14.65 14.82
C LYS A 106 5.23 13.54 14.06
N GLU A 107 3.91 13.69 13.96
CA GLU A 107 3.10 12.87 13.07
C GLU A 107 3.06 13.53 11.67
N PRO A 108 3.11 12.74 10.57
CA PRO A 108 2.96 13.30 9.22
C PRO A 108 1.61 14.00 9.07
N PRO A 109 1.57 15.26 8.56
CA PRO A 109 0.31 15.99 8.38
C PRO A 109 -0.61 15.29 7.38
N LEU A 110 -1.89 15.14 7.73
CA LEU A 110 -2.87 14.42 6.92
C LEU A 110 -2.93 14.92 5.47
N PHE A 111 -3.00 16.24 5.28
CA PHE A 111 -3.11 16.83 3.95
C PHE A 111 -1.84 16.65 3.11
N LEU A 112 -0.66 16.77 3.73
CA LEU A 112 0.61 16.53 3.05
C LEU A 112 0.73 15.07 2.59
N MET A 113 0.29 14.13 3.42
CA MET A 113 0.26 12.72 3.06
C MET A 113 -0.78 12.39 2.00
N ALA A 114 -1.87 13.13 1.93
CA ALA A 114 -2.83 13.01 0.83
C ALA A 114 -2.23 13.47 -0.52
N ILE A 115 -1.47 14.58 -0.51
CA ILE A 115 -0.71 15.03 -1.69
C ILE A 115 0.36 13.99 -2.07
N TYR A 116 1.06 13.45 -1.09
CA TYR A 116 2.00 12.36 -1.33
C TYR A 116 1.31 11.16 -1.97
N ALA A 117 0.15 10.72 -1.46
CA ALA A 117 -0.61 9.62 -2.02
C ALA A 117 -1.07 9.90 -3.47
N PHE A 118 -1.44 11.16 -3.78
CA PHE A 118 -1.72 11.61 -5.13
C PHE A 118 -0.52 11.39 -6.06
N LEU A 119 0.67 11.87 -5.67
CA LEU A 119 1.89 11.72 -6.47
C LEU A 119 2.26 10.23 -6.68
N MET A 120 2.00 9.39 -5.68
CA MET A 120 2.25 7.95 -5.78
C MET A 120 1.34 7.26 -6.81
N GLY A 121 0.24 7.86 -7.23
CA GLY A 121 -0.56 7.40 -8.36
C GLY A 121 0.23 7.40 -9.67
N TYR A 122 0.95 8.47 -9.95
CA TYR A 122 1.82 8.56 -11.14
C TYR A 122 3.06 7.68 -11.04
N VAL A 123 3.66 7.57 -9.84
CA VAL A 123 4.78 6.64 -9.61
C VAL A 123 4.35 5.20 -9.89
N PHE A 124 3.14 4.82 -9.46
CA PHE A 124 2.58 3.50 -9.74
C PHE A 124 2.43 3.28 -11.24
N GLY A 125 1.80 4.20 -11.96
CA GLY A 125 1.59 4.09 -13.41
C GLY A 125 2.90 4.03 -14.19
N PHE A 126 3.88 4.85 -13.83
CA PHE A 126 5.21 4.83 -14.43
C PHE A 126 5.87 3.44 -14.29
N ILE A 127 5.91 2.88 -13.06
CA ILE A 127 6.57 1.59 -12.80
C ILE A 127 5.83 0.44 -13.50
N VAL A 128 4.49 0.45 -13.49
CA VAL A 128 3.71 -0.56 -14.23
C VAL A 128 3.98 -0.47 -15.72
N SER A 129 4.14 0.73 -16.26
CA SER A 129 4.44 0.93 -17.68
C SER A 129 5.82 0.41 -18.10
N LEU A 130 6.77 0.21 -17.16
CA LEU A 130 8.09 -0.37 -17.46
C LEU A 130 8.00 -1.80 -18.02
N GLU A 131 6.90 -2.50 -17.81
CA GLU A 131 6.61 -3.76 -18.48
C GLU A 131 6.72 -3.61 -19.99
N GLN A 132 6.19 -2.52 -20.54
CA GLN A 132 6.18 -2.27 -21.98
C GLN A 132 7.57 -1.96 -22.54
N LEU A 133 8.47 -1.47 -21.71
CA LEU A 133 9.89 -1.30 -22.08
C LEU A 133 10.54 -2.65 -22.41
N ILE A 134 10.19 -3.69 -21.64
CA ILE A 134 10.73 -5.04 -21.81
C ILE A 134 10.08 -5.74 -23.00
N ILE A 135 8.76 -5.56 -23.21
CA ILE A 135 8.00 -6.25 -24.27
C ILE A 135 8.24 -5.63 -25.65
N GLY A 136 8.20 -4.30 -25.75
CA GLY A 136 8.20 -3.59 -27.03
C GLY A 136 9.26 -2.50 -27.19
N GLY A 137 10.13 -2.33 -26.19
CA GLY A 137 11.21 -1.34 -26.22
C GLY A 137 10.77 0.09 -25.88
N PRO A 138 11.70 1.08 -26.01
CA PRO A 138 11.48 2.45 -25.52
C PRO A 138 10.32 3.19 -26.18
N VAL A 139 10.09 2.94 -27.48
CA VAL A 139 9.00 3.59 -28.22
C VAL A 139 7.64 3.11 -27.71
N TRP A 140 7.47 1.81 -27.51
CA TRP A 140 6.25 1.23 -26.94
C TRP A 140 5.99 1.73 -25.52
N PHE A 141 7.03 1.76 -24.69
CA PHE A 141 6.93 2.34 -23.33
C PHE A 141 6.41 3.79 -23.39
N GLY A 142 6.99 4.64 -24.25
CA GLY A 142 6.59 6.04 -24.37
C GLY A 142 5.12 6.20 -24.79
N ILE A 143 4.68 5.43 -25.77
CA ILE A 143 3.30 5.46 -26.27
C ILE A 143 2.33 4.98 -25.17
N TYR A 144 2.63 3.84 -24.53
CA TYR A 144 1.79 3.24 -23.51
C TYR A 144 1.66 4.15 -22.28
N TYR A 145 2.79 4.70 -21.81
CA TYR A 145 2.80 5.62 -20.67
C TYR A 145 2.01 6.91 -20.97
N ALA A 146 2.19 7.49 -22.15
CA ALA A 146 1.45 8.68 -22.54
C ALA A 146 -0.08 8.44 -22.60
N GLN A 147 -0.51 7.29 -23.13
CA GLN A 147 -1.92 6.90 -23.14
C GLN A 147 -2.45 6.57 -21.74
N GLY A 148 -1.60 6.07 -20.85
CA GLY A 148 -1.91 5.74 -19.46
C GLY A 148 -2.09 6.94 -18.54
N LEU A 149 -1.59 8.13 -18.90
CA LEU A 149 -1.61 9.31 -18.02
C LEU A 149 -3.00 9.69 -17.49
N LEU A 150 -4.04 9.50 -18.29
CA LEU A 150 -5.41 9.74 -17.84
C LEU A 150 -5.82 8.76 -16.73
N PHE A 151 -5.49 7.48 -16.87
CA PHE A 151 -5.75 6.44 -15.86
C PHE A 151 -4.94 6.71 -14.59
N ASP A 152 -3.70 7.15 -14.73
CA ASP A 152 -2.84 7.54 -13.62
C ASP A 152 -3.37 8.76 -12.88
N THR A 153 -3.98 9.71 -13.60
CA THR A 153 -4.66 10.86 -13.01
C THR A 153 -5.87 10.43 -12.18
N PHE A 154 -6.71 9.53 -12.68
CA PHE A 154 -7.81 8.97 -11.88
C PHE A 154 -7.29 8.20 -10.66
N HIS A 155 -6.18 7.46 -10.80
CA HIS A 155 -5.53 6.79 -9.68
C HIS A 155 -5.01 7.79 -8.66
N ALA A 156 -4.36 8.87 -9.09
CA ALA A 156 -3.84 9.92 -8.24
C ALA A 156 -4.97 10.63 -7.45
N ILE A 157 -6.05 11.01 -8.13
CA ILE A 157 -7.24 11.61 -7.50
C ILE A 157 -7.87 10.62 -6.51
N GLY A 158 -8.03 9.36 -6.90
CA GLY A 158 -8.55 8.31 -6.03
C GLY A 158 -7.71 8.15 -4.77
N ASN A 159 -6.38 8.09 -4.90
CA ASN A 159 -5.46 8.00 -3.78
C ASN A 159 -5.60 9.19 -2.83
N PHE A 160 -5.69 10.41 -3.36
CA PHE A 160 -5.89 11.62 -2.56
C PHE A 160 -7.18 11.56 -1.74
N VAL A 161 -8.29 11.27 -2.41
CA VAL A 161 -9.62 11.21 -1.77
C VAL A 161 -9.68 10.09 -0.74
N PHE A 162 -9.27 8.86 -1.12
CA PHE A 162 -9.30 7.73 -0.20
C PHE A 162 -8.32 7.89 0.95
N TYR A 163 -7.18 8.56 0.76
CA TYR A 163 -6.28 8.84 1.86
C TYR A 163 -6.94 9.75 2.90
N LEU A 164 -7.57 10.84 2.47
CA LEU A 164 -8.29 11.75 3.38
C LEU A 164 -9.45 11.08 4.13
N LEU A 165 -10.14 10.15 3.49
CA LEU A 165 -11.26 9.44 4.10
C LEU A 165 -10.80 8.30 5.02
N CYS A 166 -9.86 7.48 4.55
CA CYS A 166 -9.46 6.26 5.25
C CYS A 166 -8.45 6.52 6.38
N ALA A 167 -7.53 7.50 6.22
CA ALA A 167 -6.46 7.70 7.20
C ALA A 167 -6.99 8.05 8.60
N PRO A 168 -7.90 9.01 8.80
CA PRO A 168 -8.40 9.31 10.13
C PRO A 168 -9.15 8.14 10.78
N ILE A 169 -9.84 7.34 9.98
CA ILE A 169 -10.59 6.17 10.45
C ILE A 169 -9.62 5.06 10.87
N LEU A 170 -8.73 4.64 9.96
CA LEU A 170 -7.80 3.55 10.22
C LEU A 170 -6.79 3.89 11.31
N MET A 171 -6.26 5.12 11.33
CA MET A 171 -5.35 5.56 12.39
C MET A 171 -6.05 5.54 13.76
N ARG A 172 -7.31 5.95 13.85
CA ARG A 172 -8.08 5.89 15.12
C ARG A 172 -8.33 4.46 15.56
N LEU A 173 -8.72 3.57 14.64
CA LEU A 173 -9.01 2.16 14.93
C LEU A 173 -7.77 1.40 15.38
N PHE A 174 -6.64 1.63 14.69
CA PHE A 174 -5.43 0.85 14.93
C PHE A 174 -4.39 1.51 15.82
N LYS A 175 -4.63 2.74 16.34
CA LYS A 175 -3.68 3.43 17.23
C LYS A 175 -3.37 2.61 18.49
N LYS A 176 -4.34 1.91 19.06
CA LYS A 176 -4.16 1.01 20.20
C LYS A 176 -3.34 -0.23 19.82
N GLU A 177 -3.65 -0.81 18.67
CA GLU A 177 -2.98 -1.99 18.11
C GLU A 177 -1.51 -1.69 17.78
N MET A 178 -1.25 -0.52 17.16
CA MET A 178 0.08 -0.02 16.85
C MET A 178 0.95 0.11 18.11
N SER A 179 0.44 0.69 19.19
CA SER A 179 1.18 0.85 20.44
C SER A 179 1.66 -0.49 21.01
N GLN A 180 0.89 -1.53 20.85
CA GLN A 180 1.21 -2.86 21.33
C GLN A 180 2.16 -3.60 20.39
N TYR A 181 1.94 -3.50 19.06
CA TYR A 181 2.80 -4.07 18.02
C TYR A 181 4.22 -3.48 18.09
N MET A 182 4.35 -2.17 18.23
CA MET A 182 5.64 -1.48 18.30
C MET A 182 6.41 -1.82 19.58
N LYS A 183 5.75 -1.96 20.73
CA LYS A 183 6.40 -2.39 21.99
C LYS A 183 7.03 -3.78 21.88
N ASP A 184 6.42 -4.66 21.10
CA ASP A 184 6.87 -6.05 20.99
C ASP A 184 7.91 -6.23 19.87
N TYR A 185 7.95 -5.33 18.89
CA TYR A 185 8.89 -5.37 17.76
C TYR A 185 10.27 -4.80 18.12
N TYR A 186 10.34 -3.88 19.10
CA TYR A 186 11.60 -3.24 19.55
C TYR A 186 12.16 -3.86 20.86
N LYS A 187 11.64 -4.98 21.34
CA LYS A 187 12.21 -5.83 22.38
C LYS A 187 13.04 -6.94 21.75
#